data_2de6efb0a5a3b973da5d7e4191ba7a14
#
_entry.id   2de6efb0a5a3b973da5d7e4191ba7a14
#
_cell.length_a   1.000
_cell.length_b   1.000
_cell.length_c   1.000
_cell.angle_alpha   90.00
_cell.angle_beta   90.00
_cell.angle_gamma   90.00
#
_symmetry.space_group_name_H-M   'P 1'
#
loop_
_entity.id
_entity.type
_entity.pdbx_description
1 polymer ?
#
loop_
_entity_poly.entity_id
_entity_poly.type
_entity_poly.pdbx_seq_one_letter_code
_entity_poly.pdbx_strand_id
1 'polypeptide(L)'
;MKTPFKVLFLLFLTVFSTKSFSQKILEYYEPVKNDSLRVGIGENDFLPFIQKGYTLMFPENKEIKGVLIFLEDSKNDKKNWSSKQMYTQASEKGFAVLSVSTEIPLDFYFSNASMISTHKLIREIFDKYNLPNDNIFFLGASLVGHRAMRYIKFIKEGDFKFQLKIKGIVVCNFTMDFTRKWYQHKRDIKINLIDLWEPKFINYLLETNLEGTPKTNLENYHNFSSYSYSDEKNENIKIYKDYGVRAYIEPAIEYKLTKQLRTLYENNSTDIVGFLAELKIAGNENTELIVLQPEDNTSQKKSTQATWDSINKDELMDWIQKQTEK
;
A
#
# COMPACT_ATOMS: atom_id res chain seq x y z
N MET A 1 55.27 56.61 -19.77
CA MET A 1 54.10 56.14 -20.47
C MET A 1 53.74 54.69 -19.96
N LYS A 2 52.72 54.59 -19.19
CA LYS A 2 52.26 53.29 -18.60
C LYS A 2 50.99 52.83 -19.33
N THR A 3 51.07 51.69 -20.01
CA THR A 3 49.93 51.05 -20.69
C THR A 3 49.20 50.19 -19.69
N PRO A 4 47.87 50.28 -19.52
CA PRO A 4 47.13 49.37 -18.65
C PRO A 4 46.74 48.10 -19.38
N PHE A 5 47.07 46.95 -18.76
CA PHE A 5 46.71 45.62 -19.15
C PHE A 5 45.22 45.39 -18.86
N LYS A 6 44.42 45.27 -19.91
CA LYS A 6 42.99 44.86 -19.78
C LYS A 6 42.93 43.37 -19.66
N VAL A 7 42.65 42.88 -18.44
CA VAL A 7 42.29 41.49 -18.19
C VAL A 7 40.85 41.25 -18.62
N LEU A 8 40.67 40.54 -19.70
CA LEU A 8 39.37 40.08 -20.18
C LEU A 8 38.94 38.85 -19.34
N PHE A 9 38.06 39.06 -18.36
CA PHE A 9 37.47 37.98 -17.57
C PHE A 9 36.37 37.31 -18.40
N LEU A 10 36.68 36.20 -19.08
CA LEU A 10 35.68 35.37 -19.75
C LEU A 10 34.93 34.57 -18.69
N LEU A 11 33.74 35.04 -18.32
CA LEU A 11 32.78 34.27 -17.51
C LEU A 11 32.23 33.12 -18.37
N PHE A 12 32.76 31.93 -18.15
CA PHE A 12 32.14 30.69 -18.63
C PHE A 12 30.89 30.46 -17.79
N LEU A 13 29.74 30.95 -18.24
CA LEU A 13 28.43 30.54 -17.78
C LEU A 13 28.19 29.11 -18.29
N THR A 14 28.63 28.12 -17.54
CA THR A 14 28.14 26.76 -17.68
C THR A 14 26.66 26.76 -17.26
N VAL A 15 25.80 26.89 -18.24
CA VAL A 15 24.39 26.63 -18.08
C VAL A 15 24.27 25.14 -17.82
N PHE A 16 24.30 24.73 -16.54
CA PHE A 16 23.76 23.47 -16.14
C PHE A 16 22.26 23.52 -16.43
N SER A 17 21.88 23.03 -17.60
CA SER A 17 20.50 22.69 -17.86
C SER A 17 20.14 21.55 -16.91
N THR A 18 19.73 21.89 -15.69
CA THR A 18 18.97 20.98 -14.85
C THR A 18 17.75 20.62 -15.69
N LYS A 19 17.70 19.39 -16.19
CA LYS A 19 16.47 18.85 -16.76
C LYS A 19 15.46 18.88 -15.63
N SER A 20 14.69 19.96 -15.54
CA SER A 20 13.51 20.04 -14.70
C SER A 20 12.54 19.03 -15.30
N PHE A 21 12.46 17.85 -14.69
CA PHE A 21 11.41 16.89 -15.02
C PHE A 21 10.10 17.50 -14.52
N SER A 22 9.35 18.11 -15.44
CA SER A 22 8.04 18.63 -15.12
C SER A 22 7.11 17.45 -14.86
N GLN A 23 6.52 17.43 -13.67
CA GLN A 23 5.51 16.46 -13.26
C GLN A 23 4.17 17.17 -13.30
N LYS A 24 3.19 16.55 -13.96
CA LYS A 24 1.82 17.03 -13.91
C LYS A 24 1.08 16.30 -12.79
N ILE A 25 0.58 17.05 -11.82
CA ILE A 25 -0.21 16.52 -10.70
C ILE A 25 -1.64 17.03 -10.85
N LEU A 26 -2.57 16.09 -10.91
CA LEU A 26 -4.00 16.34 -10.96
C LEU A 26 -4.63 15.81 -9.69
N GLU A 27 -5.42 16.64 -9.03
CA GLU A 27 -6.16 16.26 -7.84
C GLU A 27 -7.64 16.52 -8.06
N TYR A 28 -8.44 15.51 -7.76
CA TYR A 28 -9.88 15.61 -7.75
C TYR A 28 -10.44 14.92 -6.52
N TYR A 29 -11.05 15.68 -5.63
CA TYR A 29 -11.69 15.18 -4.43
C TYR A 29 -13.03 15.89 -4.22
N GLU A 30 -14.03 15.11 -3.86
CA GLU A 30 -15.36 15.59 -3.48
C GLU A 30 -15.68 15.16 -2.05
N PRO A 31 -16.32 16.00 -1.26
CA PRO A 31 -16.79 15.62 0.05
C PRO A 31 -17.98 14.66 -0.09
N VAL A 32 -17.88 13.51 0.56
CA VAL A 32 -18.98 12.57 0.70
C VAL A 32 -19.46 12.64 2.15
N LYS A 33 -20.77 12.88 2.34
CA LYS A 33 -21.37 12.91 3.67
C LYS A 33 -21.32 11.52 4.28
N ASN A 34 -20.82 11.48 5.52
CA ASN A 34 -20.78 10.28 6.31
C ASN A 34 -21.55 10.52 7.62
N ASP A 35 -22.75 9.98 7.73
CA ASP A 35 -23.60 10.13 8.90
C ASP A 35 -23.82 8.82 9.69
N SER A 36 -23.21 7.74 9.25
CA SER A 36 -23.42 6.42 9.86
C SER A 36 -22.14 5.59 10.09
N LEU A 37 -21.04 5.94 9.42
CA LEU A 37 -19.81 5.15 9.50
C LEU A 37 -18.89 5.64 10.60
N ARG A 38 -18.58 4.77 11.54
CA ARG A 38 -17.69 5.06 12.65
C ARG A 38 -16.22 4.95 12.24
N VAL A 39 -15.42 5.83 12.84
CA VAL A 39 -13.95 5.77 12.79
C VAL A 39 -13.33 5.32 14.10
N GLY A 40 -14.17 4.91 15.05
CA GLY A 40 -13.79 4.43 16.38
C GLY A 40 -14.96 3.73 17.07
N ILE A 41 -14.76 3.34 18.32
CA ILE A 41 -15.75 2.64 19.16
C ILE A 41 -16.57 3.57 20.06
N GLY A 42 -16.21 4.84 20.14
CA GLY A 42 -16.94 5.85 20.91
C GLY A 42 -18.24 6.26 20.23
N GLU A 43 -19.20 6.75 21.00
CA GLU A 43 -20.51 7.19 20.46
C GLU A 43 -20.38 8.34 19.45
N ASN A 44 -19.34 9.17 19.59
CA ASN A 44 -19.07 10.35 18.75
C ASN A 44 -17.92 10.17 17.79
N ASP A 45 -17.42 8.94 17.60
CA ASP A 45 -16.29 8.65 16.71
C ASP A 45 -16.73 8.58 15.24
N PHE A 46 -17.29 9.68 14.73
CA PHE A 46 -17.71 9.83 13.34
C PHE A 46 -16.92 10.94 12.66
N LEU A 47 -16.54 10.69 11.40
CA LEU A 47 -16.12 11.75 10.49
C LEU A 47 -17.34 12.17 9.66
N PRO A 48 -17.88 13.39 9.84
CA PRO A 48 -19.11 13.82 9.15
C PRO A 48 -18.95 13.89 7.64
N PHE A 49 -17.73 14.11 7.17
CA PHE A 49 -17.40 14.13 5.75
C PHE A 49 -16.08 13.41 5.51
N ILE A 50 -16.01 12.71 4.40
CA ILE A 50 -14.80 12.10 3.87
C ILE A 50 -14.52 12.66 2.49
N GLN A 51 -13.27 12.58 2.05
CA GLN A 51 -12.87 13.03 0.71
C GLN A 51 -12.69 11.81 -0.19
N LYS A 52 -13.65 11.60 -1.09
CA LYS A 52 -13.56 10.60 -2.15
C LYS A 52 -12.90 11.21 -3.37
N GLY A 53 -11.98 10.52 -3.98
CA GLY A 53 -11.34 11.00 -5.21
C GLY A 53 -9.99 10.38 -5.49
N TYR A 54 -9.18 11.12 -6.19
CA TYR A 54 -7.87 10.63 -6.60
C TYR A 54 -6.85 11.76 -6.74
N THR A 55 -5.58 11.36 -6.64
CA THR A 55 -4.45 12.15 -7.13
C THR A 55 -3.75 11.35 -8.22
N LEU A 56 -3.57 11.95 -9.39
CA LEU A 56 -2.85 11.38 -10.51
C LEU A 56 -1.62 12.23 -10.81
N MET A 57 -0.44 11.63 -10.74
CA MET A 57 0.82 12.22 -11.18
C MET A 57 1.33 11.46 -12.39
N PHE A 58 1.76 12.16 -13.41
CA PHE A 58 2.45 11.59 -14.56
C PHE A 58 3.44 12.58 -15.16
N PRO A 59 4.47 12.07 -15.86
CA PRO A 59 5.47 12.93 -16.48
C PRO A 59 4.86 13.68 -17.65
N GLU A 60 5.13 14.98 -17.74
CA GLU A 60 4.83 15.75 -18.96
C GLU A 60 5.77 15.34 -20.10
N ASN A 61 5.23 15.32 -21.33
CA ASN A 61 6.01 15.07 -22.55
C ASN A 61 6.73 13.70 -22.63
N LYS A 62 6.23 12.70 -21.88
CA LYS A 62 6.72 11.31 -21.95
C LYS A 62 5.56 10.37 -22.18
N GLU A 63 5.82 9.31 -22.92
CA GLU A 63 4.93 8.16 -23.00
C GLU A 63 4.83 7.49 -21.61
N ILE A 64 3.60 7.16 -21.20
CA ILE A 64 3.35 6.49 -19.95
C ILE A 64 3.53 4.98 -20.15
N LYS A 65 4.58 4.41 -19.55
CA LYS A 65 4.95 2.99 -19.70
C LYS A 65 4.12 2.05 -18.82
N GLY A 66 3.49 2.57 -17.79
CA GLY A 66 2.70 1.81 -16.83
C GLY A 66 2.20 2.69 -15.69
N VAL A 67 1.43 2.11 -14.77
CA VAL A 67 0.77 2.84 -13.69
C VAL A 67 1.03 2.16 -12.35
N LEU A 68 1.49 2.93 -11.36
CA LEU A 68 1.58 2.54 -9.96
C LEU A 68 0.31 2.95 -9.25
N ILE A 69 -0.43 2.00 -8.68
CA ILE A 69 -1.73 2.24 -8.05
C ILE A 69 -1.60 2.06 -6.53
N PHE A 70 -2.07 3.06 -5.79
CA PHE A 70 -2.20 3.07 -4.34
C PHE A 70 -3.67 3.25 -3.96
N LEU A 71 -4.19 2.32 -3.16
CA LEU A 71 -5.56 2.41 -2.62
C LEU A 71 -5.50 3.04 -1.24
N GLU A 72 -5.36 4.36 -1.23
CA GLU A 72 -5.18 5.17 -0.02
C GLU A 72 -6.47 5.29 0.80
N ASP A 73 -6.39 5.84 1.99
CA ASP A 73 -7.57 6.06 2.82
C ASP A 73 -8.40 7.26 2.36
N SER A 74 -9.69 7.24 2.69
CA SER A 74 -10.54 8.43 2.57
C SER A 74 -10.04 9.52 3.51
N LYS A 75 -9.92 10.77 3.03
CA LYS A 75 -9.02 11.72 3.68
C LYS A 75 -9.65 12.88 4.41
N ASN A 76 -8.94 13.17 5.55
CA ASN A 76 -8.89 14.52 6.11
C ASN A 76 -7.51 15.20 5.97
N ASP A 77 -6.41 14.47 5.74
CA ASP A 77 -5.06 15.06 5.65
C ASP A 77 -4.21 14.39 4.57
N LYS A 78 -3.73 15.22 3.62
CA LYS A 78 -2.95 14.78 2.44
C LYS A 78 -1.45 14.67 2.70
N LYS A 79 -0.96 14.84 3.93
CA LYS A 79 0.47 15.11 4.17
C LYS A 79 1.38 13.89 4.02
N ASN A 80 0.89 12.68 4.27
CA ASN A 80 1.74 11.50 4.44
C ASN A 80 1.35 10.31 3.53
N TRP A 81 0.92 10.55 2.30
CA TRP A 81 0.62 9.46 1.39
C TRP A 81 1.87 8.75 0.89
N SER A 82 1.85 7.43 0.95
CA SER A 82 2.93 6.59 0.44
C SER A 82 3.18 6.82 -1.05
N SER A 83 2.12 7.10 -1.80
CA SER A 83 2.18 7.40 -3.23
C SER A 83 3.05 8.61 -3.56
N LYS A 84 3.03 9.68 -2.74
CA LYS A 84 3.81 10.89 -2.99
C LYS A 84 5.32 10.64 -3.01
N GLN A 85 5.78 9.68 -2.24
CA GLN A 85 7.19 9.33 -2.16
C GLN A 85 7.71 8.61 -3.42
N MET A 86 6.80 8.20 -4.30
CA MET A 86 7.14 7.56 -5.58
C MET A 86 7.17 8.55 -6.77
N TYR A 87 6.69 9.78 -6.60
CA TYR A 87 6.42 10.69 -7.72
C TYR A 87 7.65 10.99 -8.57
N THR A 88 8.76 11.35 -7.94
CA THR A 88 9.99 11.70 -8.65
C THR A 88 10.53 10.51 -9.43
N GLN A 89 10.77 9.41 -8.77
CA GLN A 89 11.36 8.20 -9.36
C GLN A 89 10.44 7.57 -10.42
N ALA A 90 9.14 7.54 -10.17
CA ALA A 90 8.16 7.06 -11.15
C ALA A 90 8.16 7.94 -12.41
N SER A 91 8.15 9.27 -12.23
CA SER A 91 8.19 10.21 -13.35
C SER A 91 9.47 10.06 -14.18
N GLU A 92 10.62 9.92 -13.57
CA GLU A 92 11.89 9.72 -14.24
C GLU A 92 11.92 8.45 -15.09
N LYS A 93 11.27 7.39 -14.64
CA LYS A 93 11.16 6.11 -15.33
C LYS A 93 9.98 6.05 -16.34
N GLY A 94 9.14 7.09 -16.39
CA GLY A 94 7.98 7.17 -17.30
C GLY A 94 6.75 6.44 -16.80
N PHE A 95 6.57 6.31 -15.48
CA PHE A 95 5.38 5.73 -14.88
C PHE A 95 4.46 6.82 -14.30
N ALA A 96 3.15 6.63 -14.46
CA ALA A 96 2.16 7.40 -13.73
C ALA A 96 1.99 6.82 -12.31
N VAL A 97 1.61 7.68 -11.37
CA VAL A 97 1.22 7.26 -10.01
C VAL A 97 -0.20 7.69 -9.75
N LEU A 98 -1.07 6.72 -9.52
CA LEU A 98 -2.47 6.92 -9.20
C LEU A 98 -2.73 6.55 -7.74
N SER A 99 -3.15 7.52 -6.96
CA SER A 99 -3.66 7.34 -5.61
C SER A 99 -5.17 7.51 -5.61
N VAL A 100 -5.90 6.48 -5.20
CA VAL A 100 -7.36 6.48 -5.12
C VAL A 100 -7.77 6.39 -3.65
N SER A 101 -8.63 7.30 -3.20
CA SER A 101 -9.17 7.25 -1.85
C SER A 101 -10.49 6.46 -1.79
N THR A 102 -10.70 5.79 -0.66
CA THR A 102 -11.93 5.05 -0.39
C THR A 102 -13.10 5.96 -0.02
N GLU A 103 -14.32 5.48 -0.16
CA GLU A 103 -15.55 6.16 0.27
C GLU A 103 -15.83 5.99 1.77
N ILE A 104 -15.15 5.05 2.43
CA ILE A 104 -15.37 4.69 3.82
C ILE A 104 -14.07 4.93 4.59
N PRO A 105 -14.11 5.67 5.71
CA PRO A 105 -12.94 5.82 6.58
C PRO A 105 -12.46 4.45 7.07
N LEU A 106 -11.14 4.24 7.08
CA LEU A 106 -10.54 2.97 7.49
C LEU A 106 -11.15 1.75 6.80
N ASP A 107 -11.50 1.88 5.51
CA ASP A 107 -12.10 0.80 4.75
C ASP A 107 -11.12 -0.36 4.56
N PHE A 108 -11.51 -1.53 5.04
CA PHE A 108 -10.79 -2.79 4.85
C PHE A 108 -11.26 -3.56 3.62
N TYR A 109 -12.15 -2.99 2.82
CA TYR A 109 -12.78 -3.70 1.71
C TYR A 109 -13.51 -4.99 2.14
N PHE A 110 -14.27 -4.88 3.22
CA PHE A 110 -15.19 -5.95 3.62
C PHE A 110 -16.31 -6.13 2.59
N SER A 111 -16.79 -5.04 2.02
CA SER A 111 -17.91 -5.03 1.10
C SER A 111 -17.46 -5.01 -0.36
N ASN A 112 -18.09 -5.84 -1.19
CA ASN A 112 -17.95 -5.76 -2.64
C ASN A 112 -18.41 -4.41 -3.20
N ALA A 113 -19.35 -3.72 -2.57
CA ALA A 113 -19.82 -2.40 -3.01
C ALA A 113 -18.70 -1.36 -3.03
N SER A 114 -17.85 -1.32 -1.97
CA SER A 114 -16.66 -0.44 -1.94
C SER A 114 -15.71 -0.75 -3.08
N MET A 115 -15.44 -2.04 -3.34
CA MET A 115 -14.53 -2.45 -4.40
C MET A 115 -15.10 -2.16 -5.80
N ILE A 116 -16.41 -2.32 -6.00
CA ILE A 116 -17.12 -1.93 -7.24
C ILE A 116 -16.98 -0.43 -7.48
N SER A 117 -17.20 0.39 -6.46
CA SER A 117 -17.06 1.84 -6.56
C SER A 117 -15.62 2.24 -6.91
N THR A 118 -14.63 1.63 -6.25
CA THR A 118 -13.20 1.84 -6.56
C THR A 118 -12.87 1.42 -7.99
N HIS A 119 -13.36 0.25 -8.43
CA HIS A 119 -13.14 -0.23 -9.79
C HIS A 119 -13.72 0.70 -10.85
N LYS A 120 -14.94 1.19 -10.63
CA LYS A 120 -15.58 2.17 -11.50
C LYS A 120 -14.75 3.46 -11.59
N LEU A 121 -14.30 3.99 -10.45
CA LEU A 121 -13.48 5.20 -10.40
C LEU A 121 -12.13 5.01 -11.13
N ILE A 122 -11.44 3.89 -10.90
CA ILE A 122 -10.19 3.58 -11.61
C ILE A 122 -10.44 3.54 -13.13
N ARG A 123 -11.48 2.85 -13.58
CA ARG A 123 -11.83 2.79 -15.00
C ARG A 123 -12.08 4.20 -15.57
N GLU A 124 -12.88 5.01 -14.91
CA GLU A 124 -13.17 6.38 -15.35
C GLU A 124 -11.90 7.24 -15.46
N ILE A 125 -10.93 7.07 -14.56
CA ILE A 125 -9.64 7.75 -14.61
C ILE A 125 -8.82 7.27 -15.80
N PHE A 126 -8.72 5.95 -16.00
CA PHE A 126 -7.99 5.38 -17.14
C PHE A 126 -8.55 5.84 -18.47
N ASP A 127 -9.87 5.80 -18.63
CA ASP A 127 -10.56 6.27 -19.84
C ASP A 127 -10.35 7.79 -20.05
N LYS A 128 -10.52 8.59 -19.01
CA LYS A 128 -10.42 10.06 -19.06
C LYS A 128 -9.02 10.56 -19.44
N TYR A 129 -7.99 9.89 -18.96
CA TYR A 129 -6.60 10.32 -19.15
C TYR A 129 -5.81 9.44 -20.12
N ASN A 130 -6.49 8.51 -20.77
CA ASN A 130 -5.90 7.55 -21.72
C ASN A 130 -4.68 6.85 -21.15
N LEU A 131 -4.81 6.34 -19.88
CA LEU A 131 -3.74 5.60 -19.23
C LEU A 131 -3.61 4.19 -19.81
N PRO A 132 -2.38 3.65 -19.94
CA PRO A 132 -2.19 2.27 -20.35
C PRO A 132 -2.76 1.31 -19.30
N ASN A 133 -3.46 0.26 -19.73
CA ASN A 133 -4.00 -0.77 -18.84
C ASN A 133 -3.07 -1.96 -18.66
N ASP A 134 -1.88 -1.91 -19.24
CA ASP A 134 -0.78 -2.85 -19.05
C ASP A 134 0.33 -2.24 -18.18
N ASN A 135 1.23 -3.10 -17.70
CA ASN A 135 2.27 -2.71 -16.74
C ASN A 135 1.71 -2.04 -15.48
N ILE A 136 0.69 -2.67 -14.91
CA ILE A 136 0.05 -2.19 -13.69
C ILE A 136 0.72 -2.79 -12.47
N PHE A 137 1.02 -1.95 -11.49
CA PHE A 137 1.58 -2.34 -10.20
C PHE A 137 0.73 -1.81 -9.07
N PHE A 138 0.42 -2.68 -8.11
CA PHE A 138 -0.22 -2.27 -6.85
C PHE A 138 0.82 -2.19 -5.75
N LEU A 139 0.85 -1.04 -5.06
CA LEU A 139 1.82 -0.78 -4.00
C LEU A 139 1.10 -0.32 -2.74
N GLY A 140 1.61 -0.76 -1.59
CA GLY A 140 1.09 -0.24 -0.34
C GLY A 140 1.74 -0.78 0.92
N ALA A 141 1.71 0.07 1.95
CA ALA A 141 2.04 -0.27 3.31
C ALA A 141 0.77 -0.30 4.17
N SER A 142 0.78 -1.08 5.25
CA SER A 142 -0.36 -1.15 6.18
C SER A 142 -1.69 -1.47 5.46
N LEU A 143 -2.73 -0.72 5.76
CA LEU A 143 -4.07 -0.90 5.19
C LEU A 143 -4.11 -0.71 3.67
N VAL A 144 -3.25 0.15 3.10
CA VAL A 144 -3.14 0.34 1.65
C VAL A 144 -2.70 -0.95 0.96
N GLY A 145 -1.74 -1.67 1.53
CA GLY A 145 -1.32 -2.98 1.02
C GLY A 145 -2.42 -4.04 1.11
N HIS A 146 -3.14 -4.08 2.24
CA HIS A 146 -4.28 -4.98 2.39
C HIS A 146 -5.37 -4.71 1.34
N ARG A 147 -5.74 -3.43 1.13
CA ARG A 147 -6.72 -3.04 0.10
C ARG A 147 -6.29 -3.46 -1.29
N ALA A 148 -5.01 -3.28 -1.62
CA ALA A 148 -4.46 -3.72 -2.90
C ALA A 148 -4.68 -5.23 -3.12
N MET A 149 -4.35 -6.05 -2.13
CA MET A 149 -4.56 -7.50 -2.20
C MET A 149 -6.04 -7.87 -2.33
N ARG A 150 -6.92 -7.27 -1.51
CA ARG A 150 -8.37 -7.49 -1.58
C ARG A 150 -8.95 -7.10 -2.95
N TYR A 151 -8.52 -5.96 -3.47
CA TYR A 151 -8.97 -5.48 -4.78
C TYR A 151 -8.47 -6.37 -5.92
N ILE A 152 -7.23 -6.84 -5.89
CA ILE A 152 -6.69 -7.78 -6.88
C ILE A 152 -7.51 -9.07 -6.88
N LYS A 153 -7.81 -9.63 -5.69
CA LYS A 153 -8.67 -10.80 -5.57
C LYS A 153 -10.04 -10.54 -6.20
N PHE A 154 -10.67 -9.44 -5.84
CA PHE A 154 -12.00 -9.04 -6.33
C PHE A 154 -12.05 -8.94 -7.86
N ILE A 155 -11.08 -8.30 -8.51
CA ILE A 155 -11.07 -8.17 -9.98
C ILE A 155 -10.68 -9.48 -10.69
N LYS A 156 -9.91 -10.35 -10.06
CA LYS A 156 -9.51 -11.65 -10.61
C LYS A 156 -10.68 -12.66 -10.58
N GLU A 157 -11.50 -12.62 -9.52
CA GLU A 157 -12.67 -13.49 -9.35
C GLU A 157 -13.92 -12.97 -10.07
N GLY A 158 -13.97 -11.67 -10.37
CA GLY A 158 -15.11 -11.02 -11.02
C GLY A 158 -15.02 -11.04 -12.55
N ASP A 159 -16.20 -10.96 -13.19
CA ASP A 159 -16.31 -10.81 -14.66
C ASP A 159 -16.43 -9.33 -15.05
N PHE A 160 -15.29 -8.64 -15.07
CA PHE A 160 -15.22 -7.21 -15.41
C PHE A 160 -14.72 -7.01 -16.84
N LYS A 161 -15.42 -6.15 -17.61
CA LYS A 161 -15.00 -5.78 -18.97
C LYS A 161 -13.69 -4.97 -18.98
N PHE A 162 -13.51 -4.10 -18.02
CA PHE A 162 -12.26 -3.35 -17.83
C PHE A 162 -11.26 -4.22 -17.08
N GLN A 163 -10.16 -4.55 -17.75
CA GLN A 163 -9.13 -5.41 -17.22
C GLN A 163 -7.82 -4.65 -17.05
N LEU A 164 -7.20 -4.80 -15.89
CA LEU A 164 -5.86 -4.32 -15.59
C LEU A 164 -4.85 -5.47 -15.74
N LYS A 165 -3.85 -5.31 -16.59
CA LYS A 165 -2.78 -6.29 -16.74
C LYS A 165 -1.73 -6.06 -15.65
N ILE A 166 -1.96 -6.69 -14.51
CA ILE A 166 -1.10 -6.56 -13.33
C ILE A 166 0.21 -7.32 -13.57
N LYS A 167 1.33 -6.62 -13.42
CA LYS A 167 2.69 -7.17 -13.52
C LYS A 167 3.31 -7.44 -12.15
N GLY A 168 2.95 -6.65 -11.14
CA GLY A 168 3.55 -6.83 -9.83
C GLY A 168 2.81 -6.20 -8.67
N ILE A 169 3.16 -6.69 -7.50
CA ILE A 169 2.61 -6.27 -6.21
C ILE A 169 3.76 -5.95 -5.27
N VAL A 170 3.74 -4.77 -4.68
CA VAL A 170 4.72 -4.35 -3.67
C VAL A 170 4.02 -4.24 -2.33
N VAL A 171 4.43 -5.08 -1.40
CA VAL A 171 3.84 -5.17 -0.07
C VAL A 171 4.82 -4.73 1.00
N CYS A 172 4.33 -3.95 1.98
CA CYS A 172 5.17 -3.43 3.05
C CYS A 172 4.46 -3.55 4.40
N ASN A 173 4.97 -4.44 5.22
CA ASN A 173 4.65 -4.58 6.66
C ASN A 173 3.16 -4.44 7.01
N PHE A 174 2.27 -5.21 6.37
CA PHE A 174 0.85 -5.24 6.68
C PHE A 174 0.35 -6.64 7.06
N THR A 175 -0.84 -6.68 7.65
CA THR A 175 -1.51 -7.94 8.04
C THR A 175 -2.05 -8.66 6.83
N MET A 176 -1.67 -9.92 6.65
CA MET A 176 -2.25 -10.81 5.64
C MET A 176 -3.16 -11.87 6.25
N ASP A 177 -2.89 -12.30 7.49
CA ASP A 177 -3.67 -13.28 8.25
C ASP A 177 -4.52 -12.59 9.33
N PHE A 178 -5.80 -12.40 9.05
CA PHE A 178 -6.74 -11.77 9.98
C PHE A 178 -7.22 -12.71 11.09
N THR A 179 -7.06 -14.01 10.93
CA THR A 179 -7.24 -14.98 12.02
C THR A 179 -6.20 -14.73 13.11
N ARG A 180 -4.92 -14.71 12.72
CA ARG A 180 -3.80 -14.38 13.61
C ARG A 180 -3.95 -13.00 14.22
N LYS A 181 -4.33 -11.99 13.39
CA LYS A 181 -4.48 -10.60 13.84
C LYS A 181 -5.56 -10.47 14.93
N TRP A 182 -6.66 -11.15 14.77
CA TRP A 182 -7.73 -11.17 15.76
C TRP A 182 -7.23 -11.73 17.12
N TYR A 183 -6.52 -12.86 17.11
CA TYR A 183 -5.95 -13.43 18.33
C TYR A 183 -4.90 -12.53 18.96
N GLN A 184 -4.06 -11.87 18.16
CA GLN A 184 -3.11 -10.87 18.63
C GLN A 184 -3.83 -9.75 19.37
N HIS A 185 -4.87 -9.19 18.81
CA HIS A 185 -5.65 -8.13 19.44
C HIS A 185 -6.34 -8.57 20.74
N LYS A 186 -6.89 -9.79 20.78
CA LYS A 186 -7.45 -10.34 22.04
C LYS A 186 -6.40 -10.43 23.13
N ARG A 187 -5.18 -10.81 22.77
CA ARG A 187 -4.06 -10.85 23.72
C ARG A 187 -3.64 -9.44 24.15
N ASP A 188 -3.50 -8.49 23.22
CA ASP A 188 -3.15 -7.10 23.51
C ASP A 188 -4.15 -6.48 24.51
N ILE A 189 -5.45 -6.74 24.30
CA ILE A 189 -6.51 -6.30 25.21
C ILE A 189 -6.37 -6.96 26.58
N LYS A 190 -6.10 -8.27 26.65
CA LYS A 190 -5.96 -9.04 27.88
C LYS A 190 -4.80 -8.55 28.76
N ILE A 191 -3.67 -8.22 28.14
CA ILE A 191 -2.47 -7.73 28.88
C ILE A 191 -2.50 -6.23 29.10
N ASN A 192 -3.58 -5.57 28.70
CA ASN A 192 -3.81 -4.13 28.87
C ASN A 192 -2.65 -3.27 28.35
N LEU A 193 -2.20 -3.54 27.13
CA LEU A 193 -1.20 -2.71 26.46
C LEU A 193 -1.67 -1.25 26.34
N ILE A 194 -0.71 -0.34 26.32
CA ILE A 194 -0.97 1.08 26.05
C ILE A 194 -1.56 1.20 24.64
N ASP A 195 -2.57 2.05 24.48
CA ASP A 195 -3.29 2.27 23.23
C ASP A 195 -4.11 1.04 22.79
N LEU A 196 -5.23 0.84 23.47
CA LEU A 196 -6.18 -0.24 23.17
C LEU A 196 -7.23 0.14 22.12
N TRP A 197 -7.16 1.34 21.55
CA TRP A 197 -8.13 1.77 20.53
C TRP A 197 -8.08 0.84 19.31
N GLU A 198 -6.90 0.69 18.68
CA GLU A 198 -6.75 -0.15 17.49
C GLU A 198 -7.19 -1.61 17.73
N PRO A 199 -6.68 -2.34 18.76
CA PRO A 199 -7.09 -3.72 19.00
C PRO A 199 -8.60 -3.89 19.20
N LYS A 200 -9.25 -3.00 19.92
CA LYS A 200 -10.69 -3.06 20.19
C LYS A 200 -11.49 -2.75 18.92
N PHE A 201 -11.13 -1.67 18.24
CA PHE A 201 -11.85 -1.22 17.05
C PHE A 201 -11.71 -2.18 15.88
N ILE A 202 -10.51 -2.65 15.59
CA ILE A 202 -10.30 -3.59 14.49
C ILE A 202 -10.99 -4.93 14.76
N ASN A 203 -10.93 -5.46 16.00
CA ASN A 203 -11.67 -6.68 16.32
C ASN A 203 -13.19 -6.49 16.21
N TYR A 204 -13.72 -5.34 16.61
CA TYR A 204 -15.12 -5.01 16.41
C TYR A 204 -15.50 -5.02 14.91
N LEU A 205 -14.67 -4.41 14.05
CA LEU A 205 -14.90 -4.41 12.62
C LEU A 205 -14.85 -5.83 12.03
N LEU A 206 -13.85 -6.62 12.43
CA LEU A 206 -13.71 -8.01 11.97
C LEU A 206 -14.91 -8.84 12.40
N GLU A 207 -15.27 -8.83 13.68
CA GLU A 207 -16.39 -9.63 14.22
C GLU A 207 -17.73 -9.22 13.59
N THR A 208 -17.92 -7.92 13.31
CA THR A 208 -19.15 -7.42 12.67
C THR A 208 -19.24 -7.81 11.20
N ASN A 209 -18.17 -7.62 10.44
CA ASN A 209 -18.21 -7.82 8.98
C ASN A 209 -17.92 -9.26 8.56
N LEU A 210 -17.27 -10.07 9.40
CA LEU A 210 -17.01 -11.49 9.15
C LEU A 210 -17.98 -12.40 9.91
N GLU A 211 -19.06 -11.82 10.44
CA GLU A 211 -20.19 -12.53 11.06
C GLU A 211 -19.79 -13.39 12.28
N GLY A 212 -18.84 -12.90 13.07
CA GLY A 212 -18.40 -13.55 14.29
C GLY A 212 -16.88 -13.59 14.44
N THR A 213 -16.43 -14.48 15.31
CA THR A 213 -15.01 -14.65 15.64
C THR A 213 -14.39 -15.77 14.79
N PRO A 214 -13.03 -15.89 14.72
CA PRO A 214 -12.39 -17.04 14.08
C PRO A 214 -12.79 -18.40 14.67
N LYS A 215 -13.29 -18.41 15.93
CA LYS A 215 -13.78 -19.66 16.56
C LYS A 215 -15.14 -20.09 16.05
N THR A 216 -15.97 -19.15 15.64
CA THR A 216 -17.35 -19.39 15.20
C THR A 216 -17.50 -19.36 13.69
N ASN A 217 -16.62 -18.65 12.98
CA ASN A 217 -16.71 -18.45 11.54
C ASN A 217 -15.33 -18.34 10.87
N LEU A 218 -14.50 -19.38 11.03
CA LEU A 218 -13.10 -19.39 10.55
C LEU A 218 -13.01 -19.19 9.03
N GLU A 219 -13.94 -19.75 8.28
CA GLU A 219 -13.93 -19.69 6.81
C GLU A 219 -14.02 -18.25 6.29
N ASN A 220 -14.83 -17.38 6.92
CA ASN A 220 -14.90 -15.97 6.55
C ASN A 220 -13.57 -15.25 6.77
N TYR A 221 -12.84 -15.59 7.83
CA TYR A 221 -11.51 -15.05 8.09
C TYR A 221 -10.49 -15.52 7.06
N HIS A 222 -10.52 -16.80 6.67
CA HIS A 222 -9.67 -17.33 5.60
C HIS A 222 -9.97 -16.64 4.27
N ASN A 223 -11.23 -16.53 3.90
CA ASN A 223 -11.66 -15.87 2.66
C ASN A 223 -11.32 -14.38 2.62
N PHE A 224 -11.32 -13.73 3.78
CA PHE A 224 -10.97 -12.31 3.90
C PHE A 224 -9.45 -12.07 3.87
N SER A 225 -8.66 -12.98 4.38
CA SER A 225 -7.20 -12.92 4.43
C SER A 225 -6.58 -13.14 3.05
N SER A 226 -5.50 -12.43 2.74
CA SER A 226 -4.73 -12.72 1.51
C SER A 226 -3.92 -14.00 1.65
N TYR A 227 -3.54 -14.33 2.87
CA TYR A 227 -2.89 -15.53 3.32
C TYR A 227 -3.33 -15.82 4.75
N SER A 228 -3.54 -17.06 5.11
CA SER A 228 -3.76 -17.48 6.49
C SER A 228 -3.01 -18.77 6.77
N TYR A 229 -2.20 -18.76 7.81
CA TYR A 229 -1.43 -19.93 8.21
C TYR A 229 -2.32 -21.14 8.57
N SER A 230 -3.52 -20.89 9.07
CA SER A 230 -4.49 -21.91 9.43
C SER A 230 -5.36 -22.41 8.26
N ASP A 231 -5.21 -21.84 7.06
CA ASP A 231 -5.93 -22.29 5.87
C ASP A 231 -5.11 -23.37 5.14
N GLU A 232 -5.43 -24.63 5.42
CA GLU A 232 -4.75 -25.78 4.80
C GLU A 232 -4.90 -25.83 3.27
N LYS A 233 -5.94 -25.20 2.70
CA LYS A 233 -6.19 -25.20 1.25
C LYS A 233 -5.40 -24.12 0.51
N ASN A 234 -5.08 -23.04 1.19
CA ASN A 234 -4.36 -21.88 0.64
C ASN A 234 -4.89 -21.38 -0.72
N GLU A 235 -6.23 -21.44 -0.92
CA GLU A 235 -6.85 -21.10 -2.20
C GLU A 235 -6.54 -19.68 -2.66
N ASN A 236 -6.39 -18.76 -1.71
CA ASN A 236 -6.07 -17.36 -2.02
C ASN A 236 -4.67 -17.20 -2.65
N ILE A 237 -3.73 -18.10 -2.42
CA ILE A 237 -2.39 -18.06 -3.03
C ILE A 237 -2.46 -18.16 -4.56
N LYS A 238 -3.42 -18.93 -5.09
CA LYS A 238 -3.63 -19.09 -6.54
C LYS A 238 -3.95 -17.77 -7.25
N ILE A 239 -4.51 -16.80 -6.52
CA ILE A 239 -4.84 -15.47 -7.03
C ILE A 239 -3.56 -14.70 -7.41
N TYR A 240 -2.50 -14.86 -6.60
CA TYR A 240 -1.31 -14.00 -6.65
C TYR A 240 -0.10 -14.68 -7.29
N LYS A 241 -0.17 -15.99 -7.59
CA LYS A 241 0.98 -16.79 -8.03
C LYS A 241 1.61 -16.35 -9.36
N ASP A 242 0.87 -15.66 -10.20
CA ASP A 242 1.33 -15.27 -11.54
C ASP A 242 1.91 -13.85 -11.57
N TYR A 243 1.93 -13.11 -10.45
CA TYR A 243 2.45 -11.76 -10.38
C TYR A 243 3.86 -11.72 -9.80
N GLY A 244 4.66 -10.73 -10.22
CA GLY A 244 5.87 -10.39 -9.49
C GLY A 244 5.49 -9.87 -8.09
N VAL A 245 6.10 -10.40 -7.03
CA VAL A 245 5.83 -9.95 -5.67
C VAL A 245 7.11 -9.52 -4.99
N ARG A 246 7.16 -8.26 -4.56
CA ARG A 246 8.25 -7.75 -3.76
C ARG A 246 7.74 -7.32 -2.39
N ALA A 247 8.31 -7.91 -1.35
CA ALA A 247 7.88 -7.68 0.01
C ALA A 247 8.97 -7.01 0.84
N TYR A 248 8.57 -6.01 1.61
CA TYR A 248 9.43 -5.32 2.58
C TYR A 248 8.93 -5.58 3.98
N ILE A 249 9.82 -6.06 4.85
CA ILE A 249 9.54 -6.26 6.27
C ILE A 249 10.59 -5.57 7.14
N GLU A 250 10.16 -5.10 8.30
CA GLU A 250 11.01 -4.68 9.41
C GLU A 250 10.55 -5.45 10.66
N PRO A 251 11.19 -6.57 10.98
CA PRO A 251 10.75 -7.43 12.09
C PRO A 251 10.79 -6.74 13.44
N ALA A 252 11.75 -5.84 13.69
CA ALA A 252 11.93 -5.09 14.93
C ALA A 252 11.74 -5.96 16.18
N ILE A 253 12.36 -7.14 16.21
CA ILE A 253 12.11 -8.22 17.19
C ILE A 253 12.30 -7.76 18.63
N GLU A 254 13.44 -7.12 18.93
CA GLU A 254 13.76 -6.64 20.26
C GLU A 254 12.77 -5.58 20.74
N TYR A 255 12.45 -4.62 19.89
CA TYR A 255 11.46 -3.59 20.19
C TYR A 255 10.08 -4.21 20.50
N LYS A 256 9.63 -5.15 19.69
CA LYS A 256 8.33 -5.81 19.89
C LYS A 256 8.31 -6.64 21.15
N LEU A 257 9.39 -7.36 21.45
CA LEU A 257 9.52 -8.12 22.68
C LEU A 257 9.52 -7.19 23.91
N THR A 258 10.35 -6.16 23.92
CA THR A 258 10.60 -5.35 25.13
C THR A 258 9.56 -4.25 25.36
N LYS A 259 9.01 -3.66 24.29
CA LYS A 259 8.07 -2.53 24.35
C LYS A 259 6.62 -2.92 24.09
N GLN A 260 6.38 -3.96 23.29
CA GLN A 260 5.03 -4.41 22.96
C GLN A 260 4.67 -5.77 23.55
N LEU A 261 5.62 -6.44 24.21
CA LEU A 261 5.47 -7.78 24.78
C LEU A 261 4.91 -8.78 23.75
N ARG A 262 5.31 -8.64 22.47
CA ARG A 262 4.86 -9.46 21.34
C ARG A 262 5.92 -10.49 20.96
N THR A 263 5.46 -11.65 20.55
CA THR A 263 6.26 -12.71 19.95
C THR A 263 6.41 -12.51 18.45
N LEU A 264 7.25 -13.29 17.80
CA LEU A 264 7.34 -13.30 16.32
C LEU A 264 6.02 -13.67 15.66
N TYR A 265 5.25 -14.60 16.25
CA TYR A 265 3.95 -15.01 15.75
C TYR A 265 2.95 -13.85 15.67
N GLU A 266 3.10 -12.84 16.53
CA GLU A 266 2.24 -11.64 16.57
C GLU A 266 2.74 -10.49 15.69
N ASN A 267 3.70 -10.79 14.80
CA ASN A 267 4.30 -9.83 13.90
C ASN A 267 3.75 -10.00 12.47
N ASN A 268 3.38 -8.91 11.80
CA ASN A 268 2.97 -8.94 10.39
C ASN A 268 4.04 -9.51 9.46
N SER A 269 5.32 -9.41 9.83
CA SER A 269 6.42 -10.03 9.07
C SER A 269 6.25 -11.54 8.93
N THR A 270 5.64 -12.20 9.92
CA THR A 270 5.35 -13.65 9.88
C THR A 270 4.37 -13.99 8.75
N ASP A 271 3.32 -13.20 8.59
CA ASP A 271 2.33 -13.41 7.53
C ASP A 271 2.96 -13.24 6.15
N ILE A 272 3.78 -12.18 5.98
CA ILE A 272 4.44 -11.86 4.71
C ILE A 272 5.42 -12.96 4.32
N VAL A 273 6.22 -13.45 5.26
CA VAL A 273 7.17 -14.56 5.00
C VAL A 273 6.40 -15.84 4.65
N GLY A 274 5.32 -16.15 5.38
CA GLY A 274 4.46 -17.29 5.08
C GLY A 274 3.82 -17.20 3.69
N PHE A 275 3.28 -16.04 3.35
CA PHE A 275 2.71 -15.77 2.03
C PHE A 275 3.73 -16.00 0.90
N LEU A 276 4.96 -15.46 1.03
CA LEU A 276 5.99 -15.66 0.02
C LEU A 276 6.43 -17.12 -0.07
N ALA A 277 6.47 -17.84 1.04
CA ALA A 277 6.80 -19.28 1.04
C ALA A 277 5.75 -20.06 0.26
N GLU A 278 4.47 -19.82 0.50
CA GLU A 278 3.36 -20.47 -0.23
C GLU A 278 3.35 -20.11 -1.73
N LEU A 279 3.66 -18.85 -2.09
CA LEU A 279 3.82 -18.47 -3.49
C LEU A 279 4.95 -19.27 -4.18
N LYS A 280 6.07 -19.45 -3.50
CA LYS A 280 7.19 -20.26 -4.03
C LYS A 280 6.82 -21.75 -4.17
N ILE A 281 6.11 -22.31 -3.19
CA ILE A 281 5.56 -23.66 -3.25
C ILE A 281 4.59 -23.80 -4.44
N ALA A 282 3.79 -22.76 -4.71
CA ALA A 282 2.88 -22.71 -5.86
C ALA A 282 3.58 -22.47 -7.22
N GLY A 283 4.92 -22.38 -7.23
CA GLY A 283 5.74 -22.24 -8.44
C GLY A 283 6.02 -20.79 -8.86
N ASN A 284 5.74 -19.79 -8.02
CA ASN A 284 6.11 -18.42 -8.32
C ASN A 284 7.57 -18.15 -7.96
N GLU A 285 8.44 -18.14 -8.95
CA GLU A 285 9.86 -17.82 -8.79
C GLU A 285 10.13 -16.30 -8.79
N ASN A 286 9.13 -15.47 -9.09
CA ASN A 286 9.27 -14.03 -9.19
C ASN A 286 8.87 -13.32 -7.88
N THR A 287 9.37 -13.83 -6.76
CA THR A 287 9.12 -13.30 -5.42
C THR A 287 10.43 -12.87 -4.76
N GLU A 288 10.42 -11.68 -4.15
CA GLU A 288 11.56 -11.12 -3.42
C GLU A 288 11.16 -10.67 -2.02
N LEU A 289 12.01 -10.96 -1.04
CA LEU A 289 11.88 -10.47 0.33
C LEU A 289 13.05 -9.54 0.66
N ILE A 290 12.74 -8.31 1.06
CA ILE A 290 13.72 -7.34 1.54
C ILE A 290 13.49 -7.15 3.04
N VAL A 291 14.49 -7.49 3.83
CA VAL A 291 14.48 -7.26 5.27
C VAL A 291 15.18 -5.94 5.57
N LEU A 292 14.39 -4.95 5.96
CA LEU A 292 14.91 -3.65 6.33
C LEU A 292 15.49 -3.72 7.76
N GLN A 293 16.66 -3.13 7.92
CA GLN A 293 17.28 -2.99 9.24
C GLN A 293 16.87 -1.67 9.87
N PRO A 294 16.60 -1.62 11.17
CA PRO A 294 16.41 -0.36 11.86
C PRO A 294 17.67 0.50 11.73
N GLU A 295 17.55 1.75 11.34
CA GLU A 295 18.71 2.66 11.23
C GLU A 295 19.40 2.93 12.56
N ASP A 296 18.67 2.78 13.69
CA ASP A 296 19.19 2.91 15.04
C ASP A 296 18.63 1.83 15.98
N ASN A 297 19.50 1.26 16.81
CA ASN A 297 19.11 0.40 17.95
C ASN A 297 18.29 1.16 19.02
N THR A 298 18.08 2.44 18.87
CA THR A 298 17.26 3.28 19.73
C THR A 298 15.80 3.22 19.31
N SER A 299 15.14 2.11 19.56
CA SER A 299 13.76 1.92 20.07
C SER A 299 12.76 3.07 19.94
N GLN A 300 12.72 3.83 18.87
CA GLN A 300 11.60 4.71 18.64
C GLN A 300 10.48 3.95 17.94
N LYS A 301 9.24 4.25 18.32
CA LYS A 301 7.99 3.73 17.79
C LYS A 301 8.01 3.84 16.25
N LYS A 302 8.56 2.85 15.54
CA LYS A 302 8.48 2.83 14.08
C LYS A 302 7.09 2.37 13.67
N SER A 303 6.36 3.27 13.06
CA SER A 303 5.08 2.98 12.42
C SER A 303 5.32 2.20 11.12
N THR A 304 4.29 1.57 10.60
CA THR A 304 4.34 0.95 9.26
C THR A 304 4.70 1.96 8.17
N GLN A 305 4.32 3.22 8.35
CA GLN A 305 4.73 4.32 7.48
C GLN A 305 6.25 4.54 7.53
N ALA A 306 6.87 4.49 8.70
CA ALA A 306 8.32 4.60 8.80
C ALA A 306 9.05 3.47 8.07
N THR A 307 8.50 2.25 8.07
CA THR A 307 9.03 1.15 7.25
C THR A 307 8.96 1.47 5.75
N TRP A 308 7.84 2.05 5.28
CA TRP A 308 7.72 2.51 3.90
C TRP A 308 8.71 3.63 3.57
N ASP A 309 8.91 4.58 4.48
CA ASP A 309 9.83 5.70 4.32
C ASP A 309 11.28 5.23 4.16
N SER A 310 11.65 4.12 4.79
CA SER A 310 13.00 3.52 4.74
C SER A 310 13.30 2.74 3.45
N ILE A 311 12.32 2.53 2.58
CA ILE A 311 12.53 1.84 1.29
C ILE A 311 13.32 2.74 0.34
N ASN A 312 14.35 2.20 -0.29
CA ASN A 312 15.03 2.86 -1.41
C ASN A 312 14.09 2.88 -2.65
N LYS A 313 13.57 4.06 -2.98
CA LYS A 313 12.58 4.21 -4.05
C LYS A 313 13.19 4.08 -5.45
N ASP A 314 14.46 4.40 -5.63
CA ASP A 314 15.17 4.22 -6.90
C ASP A 314 15.32 2.73 -7.21
N GLU A 315 15.78 1.96 -6.24
CA GLU A 315 15.95 0.52 -6.35
C GLU A 315 14.60 -0.20 -6.53
N LEU A 316 13.53 0.28 -5.85
CA LEU A 316 12.18 -0.21 -6.08
C LEU A 316 11.71 0.04 -7.51
N MET A 317 11.95 1.24 -8.05
CA MET A 317 11.60 1.56 -9.43
C MET A 317 12.41 0.77 -10.46
N ASP A 318 13.67 0.45 -10.18
CA ASP A 318 14.48 -0.43 -11.03
C ASP A 318 13.89 -1.86 -11.07
N TRP A 319 13.41 -2.36 -9.92
CA TRP A 319 12.70 -3.64 -9.87
C TRP A 319 11.38 -3.58 -10.68
N ILE A 320 10.57 -2.54 -10.51
CA ILE A 320 9.33 -2.33 -11.25
C ILE A 320 9.59 -2.33 -12.75
N GLN A 321 10.61 -1.60 -13.19
CA GLN A 321 10.98 -1.54 -14.60
C GLN A 321 11.37 -2.93 -15.17
N LYS A 322 12.15 -3.71 -14.43
CA LYS A 322 12.49 -5.09 -14.83
C LYS A 322 11.28 -6.01 -14.97
N GLN A 323 10.19 -5.78 -14.19
CA GLN A 323 8.97 -6.56 -14.32
C GLN A 323 8.20 -6.26 -15.61
N THR A 324 8.36 -5.07 -16.20
CA THR A 324 7.70 -4.74 -17.46
C THR A 324 8.32 -5.46 -18.66
N GLU A 325 9.53 -5.96 -18.53
CA GLU A 325 10.27 -6.66 -19.58
C GLU A 325 9.97 -8.17 -19.61
N LYS A 326 9.28 -8.68 -18.58
CA LYS A 326 8.80 -10.05 -18.46
C LYS A 326 7.35 -10.15 -18.97
#